data_2de74bf8278771d502edc1f00084f7cc
#
_entry.id   2de74bf8278771d502edc1f00084f7cc
#
_cell.length_a   1.000
_cell.length_b   1.000
_cell.length_c   1.000
_cell.angle_alpha   90.00
_cell.angle_beta   90.00
_cell.angle_gamma   90.00
#
_symmetry.space_group_name_H-M   'P 1'
#
loop_
_entity.id
_entity.type
_entity.pdbx_description
1 polymer ?
#
loop_
_entity_poly.entity_id
_entity_poly.type
_entity_poly.pdbx_seq_one_letter_code
_entity_poly.pdbx_strand_id
1 'polypeptide(L)'
;MAGHGRNGFPRPVTLGRKTYDLRWMKSGDGDALLRFARSLDEDDLLFMRMDLTRQEAVDEWLRQLADGSRVALIAEKDGAMVAYGSLNRRPAHWQRHLGEIRTVVTKEHRGTGLGRFLAEQMFATAREMGLTKIVAQMAREQDGARRMFQRLGFTAEALLADWIQDRQGRPHDLVLMSHDVTSLTESG
;
A
#
# COMPACT_ATOMS: atom_id res chain seq x y z
N MET A 1 21.24 16.87 -6.50
CA MET A 1 21.93 15.97 -5.57
C MET A 1 21.17 14.67 -5.55
N ALA A 2 21.80 13.57 -5.98
CA ALA A 2 21.18 12.26 -6.00
C ALA A 2 20.88 11.83 -4.55
N GLY A 3 19.60 11.83 -4.18
CA GLY A 3 19.18 11.37 -2.88
C GLY A 3 19.54 9.90 -2.71
N HIS A 4 20.34 9.59 -1.72
CA HIS A 4 20.50 8.21 -1.23
C HIS A 4 19.09 7.71 -0.93
N GLY A 5 18.69 6.62 -1.61
CA GLY A 5 17.33 6.14 -1.59
C GLY A 5 16.83 5.89 -0.17
N ARG A 6 15.63 6.37 0.14
CA ARG A 6 14.92 6.03 1.39
C ARG A 6 15.03 4.53 1.62
N ASN A 7 15.39 4.12 2.84
CA ASN A 7 15.46 2.72 3.26
C ASN A 7 16.35 1.81 2.39
N GLY A 8 17.41 2.38 1.74
CA GLY A 8 18.36 1.61 0.96
C GLY A 8 17.82 1.04 -0.37
N PHE A 9 16.78 1.63 -0.94
CA PHE A 9 16.29 1.30 -2.29
C PHE A 9 16.83 2.28 -3.34
N PRO A 10 17.09 1.82 -4.59
CA PRO A 10 16.71 0.53 -5.19
C PRO A 10 17.62 -0.64 -4.78
N ARG A 11 17.05 -1.83 -4.62
CA ARG A 11 17.82 -3.07 -4.40
C ARG A 11 16.98 -4.32 -4.69
N PRO A 12 17.61 -5.46 -5.07
CA PRO A 12 16.94 -6.75 -5.09
C PRO A 12 16.65 -7.25 -3.66
N VAL A 13 15.51 -7.92 -3.50
CA VAL A 13 15.09 -8.57 -2.26
C VAL A 13 14.60 -9.96 -2.56
N THR A 14 15.15 -10.97 -1.87
CA THR A 14 14.72 -12.36 -2.00
C THR A 14 13.74 -12.70 -0.89
N LEU A 15 12.55 -13.12 -1.26
CA LEU A 15 11.49 -13.55 -0.36
C LEU A 15 11.05 -14.97 -0.76
N GLY A 16 11.24 -15.91 0.15
CA GLY A 16 11.09 -17.32 -0.17
C GLY A 16 12.05 -17.74 -1.29
N ARG A 17 11.49 -18.19 -2.42
CA ARG A 17 12.27 -18.63 -3.60
C ARG A 17 12.27 -17.60 -4.75
N LYS A 18 11.72 -16.41 -4.55
CA LYS A 18 11.59 -15.39 -5.58
C LYS A 18 12.39 -14.15 -5.22
N THR A 19 13.13 -13.62 -6.18
CA THR A 19 13.83 -12.33 -6.06
C THR A 19 13.05 -11.27 -6.82
N TYR A 20 12.89 -10.10 -6.21
CA TYR A 20 12.19 -8.94 -6.73
C TYR A 20 13.12 -7.74 -6.73
N ASP A 21 13.06 -6.92 -7.76
CA ASP A 21 13.71 -5.62 -7.78
C ASP A 21 12.76 -4.59 -7.16
N LEU A 22 13.17 -4.04 -6.01
CA LEU A 22 12.37 -3.04 -5.32
C LEU A 22 12.95 -1.64 -5.50
N ARG A 23 12.08 -0.71 -5.80
CA ARG A 23 12.43 0.71 -5.93
C ARG A 23 11.25 1.64 -5.64
N TRP A 24 11.55 2.85 -5.27
CA TRP A 24 10.53 3.88 -5.13
C TRP A 24 9.92 4.22 -6.49
N MET A 25 8.60 4.38 -6.50
CA MET A 25 7.85 4.81 -7.67
C MET A 25 8.22 6.25 -8.03
N LYS A 26 8.31 6.54 -9.32
CA LYS A 26 8.62 7.85 -9.89
C LYS A 26 7.47 8.33 -10.76
N SER A 27 7.47 9.62 -11.10
CA SER A 27 6.46 10.21 -12.00
C SER A 27 6.40 9.58 -13.39
N GLY A 28 7.48 8.97 -13.85
CA GLY A 28 7.53 8.25 -15.14
C GLY A 28 6.95 6.83 -15.12
N ASP A 29 6.46 6.34 -13.98
CA ASP A 29 5.96 4.96 -13.84
C ASP A 29 4.47 4.80 -14.17
N GLY A 30 3.82 5.83 -14.71
CA GLY A 30 2.38 5.80 -15.01
C GLY A 30 1.96 4.63 -15.88
N ASP A 31 2.66 4.40 -16.98
CA ASP A 31 2.37 3.27 -17.88
C ASP A 31 2.56 1.92 -17.21
N ALA A 32 3.58 1.79 -16.36
CA ALA A 32 3.82 0.56 -15.60
C ALA A 32 2.69 0.31 -14.58
N LEU A 33 2.24 1.36 -13.87
CA LEU A 33 1.12 1.30 -12.93
C LEU A 33 -0.19 0.94 -13.66
N LEU A 34 -0.45 1.54 -14.82
CA LEU A 34 -1.64 1.26 -15.61
C LEU A 34 -1.65 -0.20 -16.11
N ARG A 35 -0.52 -0.69 -16.65
CA ARG A 35 -0.38 -2.10 -17.05
C ARG A 35 -0.56 -3.05 -15.87
N PHE A 36 0.06 -2.74 -14.74
CA PHE A 36 -0.10 -3.51 -13.50
C PHE A 36 -1.56 -3.58 -13.08
N ALA A 37 -2.27 -2.46 -13.00
CA ALA A 37 -3.67 -2.43 -12.61
C ALA A 37 -4.56 -3.24 -13.56
N ARG A 38 -4.29 -3.18 -14.88
CA ARG A 38 -5.03 -3.95 -15.89
C ARG A 38 -4.72 -5.45 -15.89
N SER A 39 -3.63 -5.87 -15.24
CA SER A 39 -3.28 -7.29 -15.06
C SER A 39 -3.89 -7.91 -13.80
N LEU A 40 -4.50 -7.11 -12.93
CA LEU A 40 -5.13 -7.61 -11.71
C LEU A 40 -6.46 -8.31 -12.02
N ASP A 41 -6.77 -9.35 -11.23
CA ASP A 41 -8.06 -10.02 -11.28
C ASP A 41 -9.20 -9.07 -10.85
N GLU A 42 -10.43 -9.35 -11.29
CA GLU A 42 -11.60 -8.55 -10.92
C GLU A 42 -11.77 -8.44 -9.40
N ASP A 43 -11.54 -9.53 -8.67
CA ASP A 43 -11.60 -9.55 -7.20
C ASP A 43 -10.62 -8.55 -6.55
N ASP A 44 -9.45 -8.33 -7.16
CA ASP A 44 -8.47 -7.36 -6.67
C ASP A 44 -8.86 -5.93 -7.00
N LEU A 45 -9.52 -5.74 -8.15
CA LEU A 45 -10.00 -4.45 -8.60
C LEU A 45 -11.25 -3.99 -7.83
N LEU A 46 -12.05 -4.93 -7.29
CA LEU A 46 -13.29 -4.63 -6.54
C LEU A 46 -13.05 -3.62 -5.41
N PHE A 47 -11.92 -3.76 -4.74
CA PHE A 47 -11.62 -3.01 -3.52
C PHE A 47 -10.51 -1.97 -3.73
N MET A 48 -10.20 -1.63 -4.98
CA MET A 48 -9.28 -0.53 -5.26
C MET A 48 -9.98 0.80 -5.02
N ARG A 49 -9.36 1.64 -4.18
CA ARG A 49 -9.90 2.96 -3.83
C ARG A 49 -9.96 3.93 -5.03
N MET A 50 -9.08 3.73 -5.99
CA MET A 50 -9.02 4.44 -7.27
C MET A 50 -9.02 3.40 -8.38
N ASP A 51 -9.78 3.60 -9.41
CA ASP A 51 -9.78 2.71 -10.57
C ASP A 51 -8.53 2.94 -11.43
N LEU A 52 -7.40 2.38 -10.98
CA LEU A 52 -6.12 2.51 -11.67
C LEU A 52 -6.06 1.82 -13.04
N THR A 53 -7.14 1.20 -13.50
CA THR A 53 -7.27 0.74 -14.89
C THR A 53 -7.57 1.89 -15.86
N ARG A 54 -7.86 3.10 -15.33
CA ARG A 54 -8.14 4.32 -16.07
C ARG A 54 -6.99 5.31 -15.97
N GLN A 55 -6.68 5.97 -17.08
CA GLN A 55 -5.57 6.92 -17.14
C GLN A 55 -5.74 8.08 -16.15
N GLU A 56 -6.95 8.62 -16.02
CA GLU A 56 -7.21 9.76 -15.15
C GLU A 56 -6.91 9.45 -13.67
N ALA A 57 -7.16 8.21 -13.23
CA ALA A 57 -6.83 7.78 -11.87
C ALA A 57 -5.32 7.59 -11.69
N VAL A 58 -4.61 7.13 -12.72
CA VAL A 58 -3.15 7.05 -12.71
C VAL A 58 -2.55 8.45 -12.66
N ASP A 59 -3.06 9.41 -13.43
CA ASP A 59 -2.57 10.80 -13.43
C ASP A 59 -2.78 11.46 -12.05
N GLU A 60 -3.91 11.20 -11.40
CA GLU A 60 -4.14 11.65 -10.02
C GLU A 60 -3.15 10.99 -9.05
N TRP A 61 -2.89 9.70 -9.19
CA TRP A 61 -1.90 8.99 -8.39
C TRP A 61 -0.50 9.63 -8.52
N LEU A 62 -0.09 9.94 -9.76
CA LEU A 62 1.21 10.57 -10.03
C LEU A 62 1.27 12.00 -9.47
N ARG A 63 0.17 12.75 -9.51
CA ARG A 63 0.10 14.07 -8.85
C ARG A 63 0.34 13.98 -7.35
N GLN A 64 -0.26 12.97 -6.70
CA GLN A 64 -0.07 12.72 -5.26
C GLN A 64 1.37 12.26 -4.92
N LEU A 65 2.06 11.59 -5.84
CA LEU A 65 3.49 11.32 -5.69
C LEU A 65 4.32 12.60 -5.80
N ALA A 66 3.98 13.47 -6.75
CA ALA A 66 4.72 14.69 -7.02
C ALA A 66 4.58 15.72 -5.88
N ASP A 67 3.40 15.85 -5.28
CA ASP A 67 3.14 16.77 -4.16
C ASP A 67 3.56 16.19 -2.79
N GLY A 68 4.01 14.93 -2.75
CA GLY A 68 4.47 14.26 -1.55
C GLY A 68 3.36 13.80 -0.60
N SER A 69 2.09 13.91 -0.98
CA SER A 69 0.96 13.36 -0.20
C SER A 69 0.91 11.82 -0.28
N ARG A 70 1.61 11.23 -1.26
CA ARG A 70 1.79 9.80 -1.43
C ARG A 70 3.26 9.45 -1.62
N VAL A 71 3.67 8.33 -1.06
CA VAL A 71 4.90 7.62 -1.45
C VAL A 71 4.54 6.18 -1.78
N ALA A 72 5.24 5.56 -2.72
CA ALA A 72 5.00 4.18 -3.09
C ALA A 72 6.30 3.45 -3.42
N LEU A 73 6.46 2.25 -2.86
CA LEU A 73 7.52 1.31 -3.17
C LEU A 73 6.94 0.23 -4.07
N ILE A 74 7.55 0.00 -5.22
CA ILE A 74 7.12 -1.01 -6.18
C ILE A 74 8.08 -2.20 -6.17
N ALA A 75 7.54 -3.36 -6.45
CA ALA A 75 8.29 -4.58 -6.71
C ALA A 75 8.13 -4.98 -8.17
N GLU A 76 9.25 -5.18 -8.83
CA GLU A 76 9.32 -5.64 -10.21
C GLU A 76 9.89 -7.06 -10.26
N LYS A 77 9.39 -7.85 -11.19
CA LYS A 77 9.88 -9.18 -11.53
C LYS A 77 9.90 -9.31 -13.04
N ASP A 78 11.06 -9.70 -13.58
CA ASP A 78 11.28 -9.87 -15.03
C ASP A 78 10.85 -8.62 -15.85
N GLY A 79 11.12 -7.42 -15.30
CA GLY A 79 10.80 -6.13 -15.92
C GLY A 79 9.34 -5.69 -15.81
N ALA A 80 8.48 -6.45 -15.14
CA ALA A 80 7.09 -6.11 -14.90
C ALA A 80 6.82 -5.77 -13.43
N MET A 81 5.99 -4.76 -13.18
CA MET A 81 5.51 -4.46 -11.84
C MET A 81 4.55 -5.57 -11.38
N VAL A 82 4.82 -6.17 -10.22
CA VAL A 82 4.03 -7.28 -9.66
C VAL A 82 3.40 -6.95 -8.31
N ALA A 83 3.83 -5.87 -7.68
CA ALA A 83 3.26 -5.40 -6.42
C ALA A 83 3.63 -3.95 -6.15
N TYR A 84 2.86 -3.31 -5.27
CA TYR A 84 3.27 -2.07 -4.63
C TYR A 84 2.81 -2.01 -3.17
N GLY A 85 3.56 -1.24 -2.37
CA GLY A 85 3.13 -0.70 -1.08
C GLY A 85 3.07 0.81 -1.17
N SER A 86 2.01 1.43 -0.68
CA SER A 86 1.89 2.88 -0.64
C SER A 86 1.51 3.39 0.75
N LEU A 87 1.99 4.59 1.04
CA LEU A 87 1.63 5.35 2.23
C LEU A 87 1.07 6.70 1.77
N ASN A 88 -0.19 6.96 2.12
CA ASN A 88 -0.87 8.20 1.86
C ASN A 88 -0.95 9.03 3.12
N ARG A 89 -0.56 10.30 3.05
CA ARG A 89 -0.78 11.28 4.11
C ARG A 89 -2.11 11.99 3.88
N ARG A 90 -2.82 12.27 4.96
CA ARG A 90 -4.03 13.07 4.88
C ARG A 90 -3.66 14.55 5.05
N PRO A 91 -3.99 15.43 4.09
CA PRO A 91 -3.62 16.84 4.17
C PRO A 91 -4.47 17.62 5.20
N ALA A 92 -5.61 17.07 5.63
CA ALA A 92 -6.46 17.70 6.62
C ALA A 92 -5.70 17.98 7.92
N HIS A 93 -5.70 19.21 8.39
CA HIS A 93 -4.90 19.66 9.53
C HIS A 93 -5.05 18.80 10.79
N TRP A 94 -6.26 18.39 11.11
CA TRP A 94 -6.57 17.54 12.28
C TRP A 94 -6.19 16.06 12.11
N GLN A 95 -5.89 15.62 10.89
CA GLN A 95 -5.44 14.26 10.56
C GLN A 95 -4.00 14.22 10.04
N ARG A 96 -3.23 15.31 10.14
CA ARG A 96 -1.85 15.38 9.59
C ARG A 96 -0.89 14.37 10.18
N HIS A 97 -1.21 13.81 11.35
CA HIS A 97 -0.42 12.78 12.04
C HIS A 97 -0.75 11.35 11.57
N LEU A 98 -1.77 11.21 10.71
CA LEU A 98 -2.21 9.92 10.20
C LEU A 98 -1.60 9.62 8.83
N GLY A 99 -1.23 8.36 8.63
CA GLY A 99 -0.91 7.79 7.33
C GLY A 99 -1.82 6.61 7.02
N GLU A 100 -2.16 6.41 5.75
CA GLU A 100 -2.89 5.24 5.31
C GLU A 100 -1.97 4.35 4.48
N ILE A 101 -1.77 3.11 4.95
CA ILE A 101 -1.00 2.08 4.25
C ILE A 101 -1.93 1.28 3.34
N ARG A 102 -1.42 0.96 2.15
CA ARG A 102 -2.03 0.00 1.24
C ARG A 102 -0.97 -0.86 0.57
N THR A 103 -1.24 -2.15 0.44
CA THR A 103 -0.41 -3.07 -0.34
C THR A 103 -1.28 -3.83 -1.34
N VAL A 104 -0.78 -3.97 -2.56
CA VAL A 104 -1.41 -4.77 -3.61
C VAL A 104 -0.35 -5.68 -4.21
N VAL A 105 -0.66 -6.97 -4.32
CA VAL A 105 0.23 -8.00 -4.85
C VAL A 105 -0.55 -8.86 -5.82
N THR A 106 -0.05 -9.05 -7.04
CA THR A 106 -0.67 -9.95 -8.02
C THR A 106 -0.76 -11.36 -7.48
N LYS A 107 -1.75 -12.11 -7.91
CA LYS A 107 -2.11 -13.43 -7.39
C LYS A 107 -0.94 -14.42 -7.39
N GLU A 108 -0.14 -14.42 -8.47
CA GLU A 108 1.01 -15.32 -8.66
C GLU A 108 2.16 -15.03 -7.69
N HIS A 109 2.15 -13.87 -7.04
CA HIS A 109 3.18 -13.42 -6.12
C HIS A 109 2.71 -13.37 -4.66
N ARG A 110 1.47 -13.78 -4.38
CA ARG A 110 0.95 -13.92 -3.00
C ARG A 110 1.59 -15.11 -2.28
N GLY A 111 1.54 -15.08 -0.97
CA GLY A 111 2.10 -16.12 -0.12
C GLY A 111 3.64 -16.14 -0.04
N THR A 112 4.34 -15.26 -0.77
CA THR A 112 5.80 -15.14 -0.76
C THR A 112 6.34 -14.28 0.39
N GLY A 113 5.47 -13.56 1.10
CA GLY A 113 5.86 -12.55 2.08
C GLY A 113 5.98 -11.13 1.51
N LEU A 114 5.80 -10.94 0.19
CA LEU A 114 6.00 -9.65 -0.47
C LEU A 114 5.07 -8.56 0.06
N GLY A 115 3.78 -8.85 0.25
CA GLY A 115 2.82 -7.88 0.80
C GLY A 115 3.18 -7.44 2.22
N ARG A 116 3.61 -8.39 3.06
CA ARG A 116 4.09 -8.10 4.42
C ARG A 116 5.34 -7.22 4.37
N PHE A 117 6.33 -7.59 3.56
CA PHE A 117 7.55 -6.81 3.41
C PHE A 117 7.27 -5.36 2.99
N LEU A 118 6.40 -5.17 1.98
CA LEU A 118 6.00 -3.84 1.53
C LEU A 118 5.29 -3.04 2.64
N ALA A 119 4.42 -3.67 3.43
CA ALA A 119 3.77 -3.02 4.57
C ALA A 119 4.78 -2.58 5.64
N GLU A 120 5.77 -3.44 5.96
CA GLU A 120 6.85 -3.11 6.90
C GLU A 120 7.68 -1.92 6.42
N GLN A 121 7.96 -1.82 5.10
CA GLN A 121 8.66 -0.66 4.53
C GLN A 121 7.83 0.62 4.62
N MET A 122 6.52 0.53 4.40
CA MET A 122 5.62 1.68 4.56
C MET A 122 5.51 2.12 6.02
N PHE A 123 5.54 1.17 6.96
CA PHE A 123 5.60 1.46 8.40
C PHE A 123 6.87 2.23 8.76
N ALA A 124 8.03 1.74 8.33
CA ALA A 124 9.31 2.43 8.55
C ALA A 124 9.30 3.84 7.95
N THR A 125 8.75 3.98 6.73
CA THR A 125 8.61 5.28 6.07
C THR A 125 7.67 6.22 6.83
N ALA A 126 6.56 5.73 7.37
CA ALA A 126 5.64 6.52 8.19
C ALA A 126 6.35 7.10 9.42
N ARG A 127 7.19 6.30 10.08
CA ARG A 127 8.00 6.74 11.22
C ARG A 127 9.01 7.81 10.81
N GLU A 128 9.73 7.63 9.71
CA GLU A 128 10.68 8.63 9.17
C GLU A 128 9.98 9.95 8.81
N MET A 129 8.73 9.89 8.40
CA MET A 129 7.89 11.05 8.08
C MET A 129 7.26 11.70 9.32
N GLY A 130 7.52 11.20 10.53
CA GLY A 130 6.98 11.72 11.77
C GLY A 130 5.48 11.48 11.96
N LEU A 131 4.92 10.48 11.27
CA LEU A 131 3.53 10.07 11.51
C LEU A 131 3.45 9.27 12.82
N THR A 132 2.41 9.49 13.59
CA THR A 132 2.24 8.83 14.89
C THR A 132 1.24 7.68 14.85
N LYS A 133 0.36 7.65 13.86
CA LYS A 133 -0.61 6.57 13.66
C LYS A 133 -0.72 6.23 12.17
N ILE A 134 -0.80 4.96 11.87
CA ILE A 134 -1.10 4.46 10.53
C ILE A 134 -2.38 3.65 10.54
N VAL A 135 -3.12 3.74 9.44
CA VAL A 135 -4.38 3.02 9.25
C VAL A 135 -4.31 2.16 7.99
N ALA A 136 -5.02 1.05 8.02
CA ALA A 136 -5.28 0.20 6.88
C ALA A 136 -6.79 0.00 6.76
N GLN A 137 -7.31 0.12 5.55
CA GLN A 137 -8.73 -0.07 5.25
C GLN A 137 -8.88 -1.20 4.24
N MET A 138 -9.79 -2.11 4.50
CA MET A 138 -10.03 -3.27 3.65
C MET A 138 -11.47 -3.73 3.74
N ALA A 139 -11.96 -4.39 2.69
CA ALA A 139 -13.24 -5.07 2.78
C ALA A 139 -13.16 -6.22 3.78
N ARG A 140 -14.28 -6.50 4.44
CA ARG A 140 -14.39 -7.57 5.43
C ARG A 140 -13.97 -8.93 4.87
N GLU A 141 -14.22 -9.19 3.60
CA GLU A 141 -13.92 -10.43 2.89
C GLU A 141 -12.42 -10.62 2.61
N GLN A 142 -11.62 -9.56 2.73
CA GLN A 142 -10.17 -9.60 2.51
C GLN A 142 -9.43 -10.22 3.70
N ASP A 143 -9.77 -11.45 4.08
CA ASP A 143 -9.22 -12.15 5.24
C ASP A 143 -7.70 -12.26 5.25
N GLY A 144 -7.08 -12.46 4.08
CA GLY A 144 -5.63 -12.55 3.96
C GLY A 144 -4.93 -11.26 4.35
N ALA A 145 -5.45 -10.12 3.89
CA ALA A 145 -4.94 -8.79 4.24
C ALA A 145 -5.14 -8.51 5.73
N ARG A 146 -6.34 -8.79 6.26
CA ARG A 146 -6.67 -8.59 7.67
C ARG A 146 -5.72 -9.36 8.58
N ARG A 147 -5.50 -10.67 8.33
CA ARG A 147 -4.55 -11.49 9.08
C ARG A 147 -3.10 -10.99 8.97
N MET A 148 -2.71 -10.49 7.80
CA MET A 148 -1.38 -9.91 7.60
C MET A 148 -1.18 -8.67 8.48
N PHE A 149 -2.12 -7.73 8.46
CA PHE A 149 -2.04 -6.52 9.28
C PHE A 149 -2.14 -6.82 10.78
N GLN A 150 -2.95 -7.79 11.20
CA GLN A 150 -2.97 -8.26 12.60
C GLN A 150 -1.59 -8.77 13.07
N ARG A 151 -0.89 -9.55 12.23
CA ARG A 151 0.47 -10.04 12.53
C ARG A 151 1.51 -8.93 12.55
N LEU A 152 1.24 -7.79 11.92
CA LEU A 152 2.05 -6.58 11.99
C LEU A 152 1.69 -5.69 13.19
N GLY A 153 0.80 -6.15 14.07
CA GLY A 153 0.40 -5.43 15.28
C GLY A 153 -0.74 -4.44 15.09
N PHE A 154 -1.40 -4.42 13.92
CA PHE A 154 -2.60 -3.60 13.74
C PHE A 154 -3.77 -4.18 14.52
N THR A 155 -4.55 -3.31 15.15
CA THR A 155 -5.80 -3.64 15.84
C THR A 155 -6.99 -3.16 15.02
N ALA A 156 -8.11 -3.90 15.07
CA ALA A 156 -9.35 -3.47 14.46
C ALA A 156 -9.98 -2.37 15.30
N GLU A 157 -10.24 -1.22 14.69
CA GLU A 157 -10.86 -0.06 15.34
C GLU A 157 -12.37 -0.02 15.09
N ALA A 158 -12.79 -0.39 13.88
CA ALA A 158 -14.19 -0.35 13.48
C ALA A 158 -14.52 -1.35 12.37
N LEU A 159 -15.78 -1.82 12.40
CA LEU A 159 -16.45 -2.46 11.29
C LEU A 159 -17.62 -1.55 10.89
N LEU A 160 -17.57 -1.05 9.67
CA LEU A 160 -18.57 -0.13 9.11
C LEU A 160 -19.41 -0.89 8.10
N ALA A 161 -20.68 -1.13 8.44
CA ALA A 161 -21.60 -1.89 7.60
C ALA A 161 -21.93 -1.12 6.31
N ASP A 162 -21.94 -1.83 5.17
CA ASP A 162 -22.30 -1.31 3.84
C ASP A 162 -21.56 -0.02 3.45
N TRP A 163 -20.32 0.14 3.91
CA TRP A 163 -19.55 1.39 3.77
C TRP A 163 -18.87 1.58 2.44
N ILE A 164 -18.60 0.47 1.73
CA ILE A 164 -17.96 0.48 0.42
C ILE A 164 -18.82 -0.27 -0.58
N GLN A 165 -18.63 0.04 -1.86
CA GLN A 165 -19.28 -0.65 -2.96
C GLN A 165 -18.23 -1.23 -3.91
N ASP A 166 -18.52 -2.40 -4.45
CA ASP A 166 -17.74 -2.98 -5.52
C ASP A 166 -18.06 -2.30 -6.87
N ARG A 167 -17.40 -2.74 -7.94
CA ARG A 167 -17.61 -2.20 -9.29
C ARG A 167 -19.03 -2.43 -9.84
N GLN A 168 -19.76 -3.40 -9.28
CA GLN A 168 -21.17 -3.70 -9.62
C GLN A 168 -22.16 -2.93 -8.73
N GLY A 169 -21.67 -2.09 -7.81
CA GLY A 169 -22.49 -1.31 -6.89
C GLY A 169 -23.02 -2.11 -5.70
N ARG A 170 -22.53 -3.33 -5.46
CA ARG A 170 -22.94 -4.13 -4.29
C ARG A 170 -22.24 -3.60 -3.04
N PRO A 171 -22.98 -3.43 -1.93
CA PRO A 171 -22.41 -2.94 -0.70
C PRO A 171 -21.55 -4.02 -0.01
N HIS A 172 -20.49 -3.58 0.68
CA HIS A 172 -19.63 -4.41 1.51
C HIS A 172 -19.24 -3.68 2.78
N ASP A 173 -18.96 -4.45 3.82
CA ASP A 173 -18.48 -3.93 5.09
C ASP A 173 -16.99 -3.51 4.96
N LEU A 174 -16.66 -2.35 5.55
CA LEU A 174 -15.29 -1.89 5.67
C LEU A 174 -14.74 -2.21 7.05
N VAL A 175 -13.59 -2.85 7.11
CA VAL A 175 -12.77 -2.98 8.33
C VAL A 175 -11.74 -1.87 8.34
N LEU A 176 -11.74 -1.06 9.40
CA LEU A 176 -10.70 -0.09 9.70
C LEU A 176 -9.76 -0.69 10.76
N MET A 177 -8.49 -0.75 10.44
CA MET A 177 -7.44 -1.18 11.36
C MET A 177 -6.42 -0.06 11.56
N SER A 178 -5.81 0.02 12.74
CA SER A 178 -4.76 0.99 13.00
C SER A 178 -3.59 0.42 13.79
N HIS A 179 -2.48 1.13 13.75
CA HIS A 179 -1.30 0.88 14.55
C HIS A 179 -0.64 2.20 14.96
N ASP A 180 -0.25 2.33 16.23
CA ASP A 180 0.51 3.47 16.71
C ASP A 180 2.00 3.29 16.36
N VAL A 181 2.55 4.24 15.61
CA VAL A 181 3.93 4.18 15.11
C VAL A 181 4.95 4.38 16.24
N THR A 182 4.54 5.05 17.31
CA THR A 182 5.39 5.37 18.47
C THR A 182 5.52 4.24 19.48
N SER A 183 4.65 3.23 19.45
CA SER A 183 4.58 2.17 20.47
C SER A 183 5.72 1.15 20.44
N LEU A 184 6.62 1.21 19.45
CA LEU A 184 7.77 0.30 19.34
C LEU A 184 9.06 0.82 19.98
N THR A 185 9.05 2.00 20.64
CA THR A 185 10.24 2.58 21.28
C THR A 185 10.35 2.28 22.78
N GLU A 186 9.39 1.62 23.40
CA GLU A 186 9.39 1.38 24.87
C GLU A 186 9.53 -0.10 25.28
N SER A 187 9.96 -0.97 24.38
CA SER A 187 10.26 -2.38 24.72
C SER A 187 11.71 -2.68 24.34
N GLY A 188 12.63 -2.07 25.08
CA GLY A 188 14.05 -2.35 25.07
C GLY A 188 14.56 -2.71 26.47
#